data_baf7fb02100860835182372d54e35ba9
#
_entry.id   baf7fb02100860835182372d54e35ba9
#
_cell.length_a   1.000
_cell.length_b   1.000
_cell.length_c   1.000
_cell.angle_alpha   90.00
_cell.angle_beta   90.00
_cell.angle_gamma   90.00
#
_symmetry.space_group_name_H-M   'P 1'
#
loop_
_entity.id
_entity.type
_entity.pdbx_description
1 polymer ?
#
loop_
_entity_poly.entity_id
_entity_poly.type
_entity_poly.pdbx_seq_one_letter_code
_entity_poly.pdbx_strand_id
1 'polypeptide(L)'
;MRKYEIMYILKPELGEEATKAEIAKLADILTNNGAVVNKTTEWGLTDFAYEMKGFKKGYYVILEIEADPDKSKALKEFQRLASLNANVIRYLITKANA
;
A
#
# COMPACT_ATOMS: atom_id res chain seq x y z
N MET A 1 -12.12 1.14 16.53
CA MET A 1 -11.25 1.11 15.33
C MET A 1 -12.02 1.54 14.10
N ARG A 2 -11.34 2.18 13.18
CA ARG A 2 -11.92 2.59 11.89
C ARG A 2 -11.35 1.76 10.77
N LYS A 3 -12.15 1.57 9.73
CA LYS A 3 -11.74 0.84 8.53
C LYS A 3 -11.18 1.80 7.49
N TYR A 4 -10.08 1.40 6.89
CA TYR A 4 -9.40 2.15 5.84
C TYR A 4 -9.06 1.24 4.69
N GLU A 5 -8.97 1.83 3.52
CA GLU A 5 -8.50 1.13 2.33
C GLU A 5 -7.25 1.84 1.84
N ILE A 6 -6.18 1.09 1.66
CA ILE A 6 -4.91 1.61 1.17
C ILE A 6 -4.65 0.99 -0.19
N MET A 7 -4.57 1.83 -1.22
CA MET A 7 -4.15 1.40 -2.54
C MET A 7 -2.73 1.91 -2.76
N TYR A 8 -1.84 1.05 -3.21
CA TYR A 8 -0.51 1.48 -3.62
C TYR A 8 -0.09 0.81 -4.91
N ILE A 9 0.85 1.43 -5.59
CA ILE A 9 1.33 0.98 -6.89
C ILE A 9 2.83 0.78 -6.78
N LEU A 10 3.28 -0.42 -7.11
CA LEU A 10 4.69 -0.77 -7.13
C LEU A 10 5.24 -0.71 -8.55
N LYS A 11 6.55 -0.55 -8.68
CA LYS A 11 7.23 -0.57 -9.98
C LYS A 11 6.94 -1.88 -10.72
N PRO A 12 6.69 -1.82 -12.04
CA PRO A 12 6.37 -3.02 -12.80
C PRO A 12 7.57 -3.96 -13.00
N GLU A 13 8.78 -3.45 -12.85
CA GLU A 13 10.02 -4.18 -13.14
C GLU A 13 10.60 -4.98 -11.96
N LEU A 14 9.93 -4.99 -10.80
CA LEU A 14 10.44 -5.65 -9.60
C LEU A 14 10.55 -7.17 -9.72
N GLY A 15 9.70 -7.79 -10.50
CA GLY A 15 9.58 -9.24 -10.54
C GLY A 15 8.76 -9.80 -9.39
N GLU A 16 8.44 -11.06 -9.46
CA GLU A 16 7.50 -11.70 -8.53
C GLU A 16 7.99 -11.71 -7.09
N GLU A 17 9.23 -12.12 -6.86
CA GLU A 17 9.77 -12.22 -5.50
C GLU A 17 9.90 -10.87 -4.82
N ALA A 18 10.44 -9.88 -5.52
CA ALA A 18 10.59 -8.54 -4.97
C ALA A 18 9.24 -7.87 -4.72
N THR A 19 8.27 -8.12 -5.59
CA THR A 19 6.91 -7.60 -5.42
C THR A 19 6.28 -8.18 -4.15
N LYS A 20 6.38 -9.49 -3.95
CA LYS A 20 5.85 -10.15 -2.75
C LYS A 20 6.53 -9.65 -1.48
N ALA A 21 7.86 -9.46 -1.54
CA ALA A 21 8.62 -8.95 -0.41
C ALA A 21 8.17 -7.53 -0.02
N GLU A 22 7.90 -6.67 -1.00
CA GLU A 22 7.41 -5.32 -0.74
C GLU A 22 6.01 -5.34 -0.14
N ILE A 23 5.13 -6.19 -0.64
CA ILE A 23 3.77 -6.34 -0.11
C ILE A 23 3.83 -6.76 1.36
N ALA A 24 4.65 -7.75 1.68
CA ALA A 24 4.83 -8.22 3.06
C ALA A 24 5.39 -7.12 3.96
N LYS A 25 6.39 -6.39 3.49
CA LYS A 25 7.01 -5.29 4.22
C LYS A 25 6.02 -4.18 4.55
N LEU A 26 5.21 -3.78 3.57
CA LEU A 26 4.22 -2.72 3.77
C LEU A 26 3.11 -3.16 4.72
N ALA A 27 2.68 -4.43 4.65
CA ALA A 27 1.73 -4.98 5.59
C ALA A 27 2.31 -5.02 7.02
N ASP A 28 3.57 -5.40 7.17
CA ASP A 28 4.23 -5.44 8.47
C ASP A 28 4.34 -4.07 9.12
N ILE A 29 4.55 -3.02 8.34
CA ILE A 29 4.56 -1.65 8.86
C ILE A 29 3.24 -1.35 9.56
N LEU A 30 2.14 -1.75 8.94
CA LEU A 30 0.81 -1.52 9.49
C LEU A 30 0.58 -2.34 10.77
N THR A 31 0.86 -3.63 10.72
CA THR A 31 0.61 -4.51 11.87
C THR A 31 1.54 -4.20 13.05
N ASN A 32 2.78 -3.83 12.79
CA ASN A 32 3.73 -3.47 13.84
C ASN A 32 3.38 -2.14 14.53
N ASN A 33 2.54 -1.33 13.92
CA ASN A 33 2.11 -0.05 14.47
C ASN A 33 0.64 -0.04 14.92
N GLY A 34 0.07 -1.22 15.14
CA GLY A 34 -1.24 -1.36 15.77
C GLY A 34 -2.44 -1.49 14.83
N ALA A 35 -2.22 -1.62 13.54
CA ALA A 35 -3.32 -1.88 12.61
C ALA A 35 -3.55 -3.37 12.42
N VAL A 36 -4.73 -3.72 11.95
CA VAL A 36 -5.07 -5.09 11.56
C VAL A 36 -5.31 -5.09 10.06
N VAL A 37 -4.60 -5.93 9.33
CA VAL A 37 -4.79 -6.09 7.89
C VAL A 37 -5.81 -7.20 7.67
N ASN A 38 -7.01 -6.82 7.24
CA ASN A 38 -8.11 -7.76 7.06
C ASN A 38 -8.05 -8.47 5.71
N LYS A 39 -7.60 -7.78 4.68
CA LYS A 39 -7.57 -8.33 3.32
C LYS A 39 -6.50 -7.66 2.49
N THR A 40 -5.82 -8.46 1.67
CA THR A 40 -4.86 -7.97 0.68
C THR A 40 -5.33 -8.42 -0.69
N THR A 41 -5.56 -7.49 -1.59
CA THR A 41 -5.97 -7.78 -2.96
C THR A 41 -4.87 -7.33 -3.91
N GLU A 42 -4.34 -8.26 -4.69
CA GLU A 42 -3.32 -7.97 -5.70
C GLU A 42 -4.03 -7.90 -7.06
N TRP A 43 -4.14 -6.70 -7.62
CA TRP A 43 -4.74 -6.54 -8.95
C TRP A 43 -3.77 -6.91 -10.06
N GLY A 44 -2.48 -6.88 -9.77
CA GLY A 44 -1.46 -7.17 -10.75
C GLY A 44 -1.07 -5.96 -11.59
N LEU A 45 -0.38 -6.21 -12.70
CA LEU A 45 0.09 -5.16 -13.59
C LEU A 45 -1.09 -4.52 -14.32
N THR A 46 -1.18 -3.20 -14.22
CA THR A 46 -2.25 -2.42 -14.82
C THR A 46 -1.65 -1.21 -15.51
N ASP A 47 -2.14 -0.91 -16.71
CA ASP A 47 -1.69 0.25 -17.47
C ASP A 47 -2.28 1.53 -16.89
N PHE A 48 -1.47 2.59 -16.84
CA PHE A 48 -1.92 3.90 -16.42
C PHE A 48 -2.60 4.63 -17.58
N ALA A 49 -3.56 5.48 -17.26
CA ALA A 49 -4.17 6.36 -18.27
C ALA A 49 -3.13 7.34 -18.82
N TYR A 50 -2.15 7.71 -18.00
CA TYR A 50 -1.04 8.56 -18.39
C TYR A 50 0.18 8.19 -17.55
N GLU A 51 1.36 8.56 -18.02
CA GLU A 51 2.63 8.21 -17.39
C GLU A 51 2.76 8.86 -16.02
N MET A 52 3.23 8.06 -15.03
CA MET A 52 3.52 8.52 -13.67
C MET A 52 4.98 8.18 -13.34
N LYS A 53 5.75 9.19 -12.94
CA LYS A 53 7.18 9.02 -12.56
C LYS A 53 8.00 8.22 -13.58
N GLY A 54 7.69 8.39 -14.86
CA GLY A 54 8.39 7.69 -15.94
C GLY A 54 7.87 6.28 -16.22
N PHE A 55 6.82 5.84 -15.54
CA PHE A 55 6.24 4.51 -15.74
C PHE A 55 4.89 4.62 -16.44
N LYS A 56 4.64 3.69 -17.36
CA LYS A 56 3.36 3.59 -18.08
C LYS A 56 2.41 2.58 -17.46
N LYS A 57 2.91 1.72 -16.58
CA LYS A 57 2.13 0.71 -15.87
C LYS A 57 2.72 0.46 -14.50
N GLY A 58 1.98 -0.20 -13.63
CA GLY A 58 2.43 -0.55 -12.30
C GLY A 58 1.67 -1.72 -11.73
N TYR A 59 2.17 -2.26 -10.63
CA TYR A 59 1.55 -3.37 -9.93
C TYR A 59 0.67 -2.82 -8.81
N TYR A 60 -0.64 -3.01 -8.94
CA TYR A 60 -1.64 -2.47 -8.01
C TYR A 60 -1.94 -3.44 -6.88
N VAL A 61 -1.92 -2.92 -5.66
CA VAL A 61 -2.27 -3.68 -4.46
C VAL A 61 -3.22 -2.84 -3.61
N ILE A 62 -4.26 -3.50 -3.07
CA ILE A 62 -5.22 -2.86 -2.18
C ILE A 62 -5.21 -3.60 -0.85
N LEU A 63 -5.05 -2.86 0.24
CA LEU A 63 -5.14 -3.39 1.60
C LEU A 63 -6.39 -2.86 2.28
N GLU A 64 -7.17 -3.75 2.87
CA GLU A 64 -8.29 -3.38 3.72
C GLU A 64 -7.84 -3.57 5.17
N ILE A 65 -7.81 -2.49 5.92
CA ILE A 65 -7.27 -2.49 7.27
C ILE A 65 -8.21 -1.86 8.28
N GLU A 66 -7.96 -2.12 9.54
CA GLU A 66 -8.58 -1.44 10.67
C GLU A 66 -7.50 -0.86 11.55
N ALA A 67 -7.67 0.38 11.99
CA ALA A 67 -6.76 1.05 12.88
C ALA A 67 -7.50 2.08 13.74
N ASP A 68 -6.98 2.33 14.94
CA ASP A 68 -7.49 3.40 15.78
C ASP A 68 -6.81 4.70 15.35
N PRO A 69 -7.57 5.68 14.84
CA PRO A 69 -6.97 6.92 14.33
C PRO A 69 -6.29 7.75 15.40
N ASP A 70 -6.67 7.59 16.67
CA ASP A 70 -6.13 8.38 17.77
C ASP A 70 -4.92 7.72 18.44
N LYS A 71 -4.89 6.40 18.50
CA LYS A 71 -3.88 5.64 19.23
C LYS A 71 -2.85 4.95 18.35
N SER A 72 -3.22 4.59 17.13
CA SER A 72 -2.33 3.88 16.22
C SER A 72 -1.51 4.85 15.39
N LYS A 73 -0.24 4.51 15.20
CA LYS A 73 0.65 5.25 14.30
C LYS A 73 0.74 4.61 12.93
N ALA A 74 -0.07 3.58 12.68
CA ALA A 74 0.04 2.75 11.49
C ALA A 74 -0.06 3.55 10.18
N LEU A 75 -1.08 4.38 10.05
CA LEU A 75 -1.25 5.18 8.82
C LEU A 75 -0.13 6.18 8.62
N LYS A 76 0.28 6.83 9.70
CA LYS A 76 1.36 7.83 9.64
C LYS A 76 2.69 7.20 9.26
N GLU A 77 3.03 6.07 9.86
CA GLU A 77 4.25 5.33 9.53
C GLU A 77 4.20 4.75 8.12
N PHE A 78 3.06 4.25 7.70
CA PHE A 78 2.89 3.79 6.32
C PHE A 78 3.18 4.91 5.33
N GLN A 79 2.58 6.09 5.53
CA GLN A 79 2.78 7.24 4.66
C GLN A 79 4.25 7.64 4.61
N ARG A 80 4.90 7.71 5.77
CA ARG A 80 6.31 8.09 5.85
C ARG A 80 7.21 7.12 5.10
N LEU A 81 7.05 5.83 5.39
CA LEU A 81 7.91 4.80 4.80
C LEU A 81 7.60 4.55 3.32
N ALA A 82 6.33 4.61 2.92
CA ALA A 82 5.97 4.48 1.50
C ALA A 82 6.52 5.63 0.67
N SER A 83 6.52 6.85 1.22
CA SER A 83 7.08 8.02 0.54
C SER A 83 8.59 7.91 0.34
N LEU A 84 9.28 7.24 1.25
CA LEU A 84 10.72 7.03 1.17
C LEU A 84 11.11 5.81 0.33
N ASN A 85 10.14 4.94 0.03
CA ASN A 85 10.40 3.70 -0.69
C ASN A 85 10.43 3.93 -2.19
N ALA A 86 11.61 3.75 -2.80
CA ALA A 86 11.78 3.97 -4.24
C ALA A 86 10.96 2.99 -5.11
N ASN A 87 10.53 1.87 -4.55
CA ASN A 87 9.73 0.87 -5.27
C ASN A 87 8.23 1.21 -5.30
N VAL A 88 7.79 2.16 -4.49
CA VAL A 88 6.40 2.62 -4.47
C VAL A 88 6.25 3.84 -5.36
N ILE A 89 5.47 3.69 -6.45
CA ILE A 89 5.21 4.80 -7.37
C ILE A 89 4.23 5.79 -6.75
N ARG A 90 3.15 5.25 -6.16
CA ARG A 90 2.08 6.07 -5.60
C ARG A 90 1.32 5.26 -4.54
N TYR A 91 0.73 5.97 -3.59
CA TYR A 91 -0.20 5.36 -2.64
C TYR A 91 -1.38 6.31 -2.37
N LEU A 92 -2.50 5.73 -1.96
CA LEU A 92 -3.71 6.47 -1.61
C LEU A 92 -4.37 5.78 -0.43
N ILE A 93 -4.71 6.56 0.60
CA ILE A 93 -5.40 6.05 1.78
C ILE A 93 -6.79 6.69 1.84
N THR A 94 -7.83 5.86 1.90
CA THR A 94 -9.20 6.33 2.02
C THR A 94 -9.90 5.65 3.19
N LYS A 95 -10.89 6.33 3.76
CA LYS A 95 -11.76 5.70 4.75
C LYS A 95 -12.69 4.74 4.02
N ALA A 96 -12.71 3.48 4.49
CA ALA A 96 -13.71 2.54 4.00
C ALA A 96 -15.00 2.77 4.75
N ASN A 97 -16.11 2.82 4.02
CA ASN A 97 -17.42 2.88 4.64
C ASN A 97 -17.78 1.50 5.19
N ALA A 98 -18.05 1.47 6.45
CA ALA A 98 -18.48 0.24 7.11
C ALA A 98 -19.84 -0.18 6.64
#